data_43963f36743927edb553ef40d8cb94e4
#
_entry.id   43963f36743927edb553ef40d8cb94e4
#
_cell.length_a   1.000
_cell.length_b   1.000
_cell.length_c   1.000
_cell.angle_alpha   90.00
_cell.angle_beta   90.00
_cell.angle_gamma   90.00
#
_symmetry.space_group_name_H-M   'P 1'
#
loop_
_entity.id
_entity.type
_entity.pdbx_description
1 polymer ?
#
loop_
_entity_poly.entity_id
_entity_poly.type
_entity_poly.pdbx_seq_one_letter_code
_entity_poly.pdbx_strand_id
1 'polypeptide(L)'
;LRSQLNNIDMVNEDGSVENLGEKYGKTVRVVKFGSSKELCGGTHVTNTGNIRSFAIKTIESKGLNVYRIEAVCDTNLEIELFKIIKPYNDEMILLLKKAKKIVRDAKEDGIDLNLDVNISNERPKCYKDILENKEEVKTLRKQIANLEKEYKDKLASLTLSKTDSYLEEKTSGIYGDVIIKVFNDTDINTLKQLAGSLINKMDKGIVLLINKKDNSLNFVAKESLELKEVFNVGDLIKNISKIADGNGGGSAFFAQGGGTNVDKLDMILTYAKGKIEIE
;
A
#
# COMPACT_ATOMS: atom_id res chain seq x y z
N LEU A 1 10.86 28.21 -41.25
CA LEU A 1 10.85 26.86 -41.80
C LEU A 1 11.07 26.96 -43.33
N ARG A 2 12.08 26.24 -43.84
CA ARG A 2 12.23 26.04 -45.29
C ARG A 2 12.13 24.54 -45.54
N SER A 3 11.34 24.12 -46.52
CA SER A 3 11.23 22.75 -46.98
C SER A 3 11.53 22.66 -48.47
N GLN A 4 12.24 21.63 -48.85
CA GLN A 4 12.62 21.39 -50.26
C GLN A 4 12.44 19.89 -50.54
N LEU A 5 11.93 19.56 -51.72
CA LEU A 5 11.89 18.18 -52.20
C LEU A 5 13.20 17.87 -52.89
N ASN A 6 13.93 16.86 -52.42
CA ASN A 6 15.22 16.42 -52.97
C ASN A 6 15.14 14.94 -53.35
N ASN A 7 16.01 14.52 -54.26
CA ASN A 7 16.25 13.12 -54.51
C ASN A 7 16.99 12.51 -53.32
N ILE A 8 16.61 11.32 -52.90
CA ILE A 8 17.17 10.66 -51.70
C ILE A 8 18.69 10.46 -51.83
N ASP A 9 19.17 10.19 -53.04
CA ASP A 9 20.60 9.97 -53.30
C ASP A 9 21.44 11.24 -53.07
N MET A 10 20.84 12.43 -53.16
CA MET A 10 21.51 13.72 -52.94
C MET A 10 21.47 14.19 -51.47
N VAL A 11 20.64 13.55 -50.64
CA VAL A 11 20.42 13.97 -49.26
C VAL A 11 21.61 13.65 -48.37
N ASN A 12 22.29 12.54 -48.65
CA ASN A 12 23.49 12.12 -47.88
C ASN A 12 24.70 13.03 -48.16
N GLU A 13 24.74 13.71 -49.31
CA GLU A 13 25.82 14.63 -49.66
C GLU A 13 25.64 16.03 -49.00
N ASP A 14 24.40 16.43 -48.63
CA ASP A 14 24.14 17.76 -48.08
C ASP A 14 24.10 17.80 -46.54
N GLY A 15 24.38 16.67 -45.88
CA GLY A 15 24.40 16.55 -44.41
C GLY A 15 23.03 16.50 -43.76
N SER A 16 21.99 16.14 -44.47
CA SER A 16 20.64 15.93 -43.92
C SER A 16 20.60 14.64 -43.10
N VAL A 17 19.84 14.65 -41.98
CA VAL A 17 19.71 13.49 -41.08
C VAL A 17 18.46 12.69 -41.42
N GLU A 18 18.61 11.40 -41.56
CA GLU A 18 17.53 10.42 -41.71
C GLU A 18 16.97 10.02 -40.34
N ASN A 19 15.65 9.94 -40.26
CA ASN A 19 15.01 9.39 -39.03
C ASN A 19 15.08 7.87 -39.01
N LEU A 20 15.55 7.31 -37.93
CA LEU A 20 15.66 5.87 -37.73
C LEU A 20 14.30 5.16 -37.84
N GLY A 21 14.18 4.21 -38.77
CA GLY A 21 13.00 3.37 -38.91
C GLY A 21 11.96 3.86 -39.91
N GLU A 22 12.15 5.01 -40.55
CA GLU A 22 11.29 5.48 -41.64
C GLU A 22 11.78 4.95 -43.00
N LYS A 23 10.81 4.59 -43.86
CA LYS A 23 11.10 4.20 -45.25
C LYS A 23 10.81 5.38 -46.17
N TYR A 24 11.83 5.86 -46.83
CA TYR A 24 11.71 7.00 -47.74
C TYR A 24 11.54 6.54 -49.19
N GLY A 25 10.78 7.31 -49.95
CA GLY A 25 10.65 7.13 -51.41
C GLY A 25 11.82 7.74 -52.15
N LYS A 26 11.79 7.63 -53.50
CA LYS A 26 12.84 8.21 -54.37
C LYS A 26 12.95 9.72 -54.25
N THR A 27 11.87 10.40 -53.89
CA THR A 27 11.83 11.86 -53.61
C THR A 27 11.42 12.07 -52.17
N VAL A 28 12.21 12.81 -51.42
CA VAL A 28 12.01 13.11 -50.03
C VAL A 28 11.96 14.60 -49.75
N ARG A 29 11.22 14.99 -48.73
CA ARG A 29 11.21 16.36 -48.28
C ARG A 29 12.29 16.59 -47.26
N VAL A 30 13.19 17.51 -47.52
CA VAL A 30 14.18 18.02 -46.55
C VAL A 30 13.61 19.26 -45.88
N VAL A 31 13.60 19.25 -44.58
CA VAL A 31 13.14 20.37 -43.76
C VAL A 31 14.35 20.99 -43.01
N LYS A 32 14.52 22.28 -43.17
CA LYS A 32 15.61 23.03 -42.58
C LYS A 32 15.12 23.95 -41.47
N PHE A 33 15.70 23.80 -40.28
CA PHE A 33 15.52 24.65 -39.10
C PHE A 33 16.88 25.21 -38.65
N GLY A 34 17.19 26.45 -39.02
CA GLY A 34 18.49 27.02 -38.75
C GLY A 34 19.62 26.18 -39.33
N SER A 35 20.45 25.55 -38.48
CA SER A 35 21.55 24.68 -38.87
C SER A 35 21.13 23.21 -39.04
N SER A 36 19.97 22.80 -38.48
CA SER A 36 19.47 21.43 -38.61
C SER A 36 18.80 21.21 -39.96
N LYS A 37 19.06 20.04 -40.59
CA LYS A 37 18.42 19.57 -41.81
C LYS A 37 17.97 18.13 -41.58
N GLU A 38 16.68 17.84 -41.74
CA GLU A 38 16.10 16.54 -41.48
C GLU A 38 15.12 16.13 -42.59
N LEU A 39 15.06 14.81 -42.83
CA LEU A 39 14.03 14.25 -43.70
C LEU A 39 12.72 14.16 -42.91
N CYS A 40 11.64 14.70 -43.45
CA CYS A 40 10.34 14.65 -42.77
C CYS A 40 9.18 14.57 -43.78
N GLY A 41 8.44 13.47 -43.73
CA GLY A 41 7.21 13.29 -44.48
C GLY A 41 5.96 13.91 -43.87
N GLY A 42 6.03 14.31 -42.60
CA GLY A 42 4.91 14.87 -41.84
C GLY A 42 4.45 16.25 -42.26
N THR A 43 3.34 16.72 -41.70
CA THR A 43 2.81 18.08 -41.93
C THR A 43 3.51 19.07 -41.02
N HIS A 44 3.68 20.30 -41.52
CA HIS A 44 4.32 21.38 -40.77
C HIS A 44 3.47 22.64 -40.77
N VAL A 45 3.48 23.37 -39.68
CA VAL A 45 2.96 24.75 -39.66
C VAL A 45 3.93 25.67 -40.40
N THR A 46 3.42 26.74 -41.00
CA THR A 46 4.24 27.73 -41.72
C THR A 46 5.08 28.58 -40.83
N ASN A 47 4.65 28.76 -39.58
CA ASN A 47 5.34 29.58 -38.56
C ASN A 47 5.11 28.96 -37.18
N THR A 48 6.16 28.87 -36.37
CA THR A 48 6.09 28.36 -34.99
C THR A 48 5.17 29.18 -34.09
N GLY A 49 4.98 30.47 -34.38
CA GLY A 49 4.00 31.31 -33.68
C GLY A 49 2.55 30.82 -33.80
N ASN A 50 2.25 30.01 -34.81
CA ASN A 50 0.91 29.40 -34.98
C ASN A 50 0.64 28.28 -33.98
N ILE A 51 1.69 27.76 -33.30
CA ILE A 51 1.58 26.71 -32.31
C ILE A 51 0.99 27.24 -30.99
N ARG A 52 1.13 28.53 -30.73
CA ARG A 52 0.69 29.22 -29.49
C ARG A 52 1.33 28.65 -28.24
N SER A 53 0.65 27.73 -27.55
CA SER A 53 1.16 27.04 -26.37
C SER A 53 1.67 25.64 -26.73
N PHE A 54 2.72 25.21 -26.04
CA PHE A 54 3.38 23.93 -26.26
C PHE A 54 3.83 23.34 -24.92
N ALA A 55 3.61 22.05 -24.73
CA ALA A 55 4.17 21.32 -23.61
C ALA A 55 4.54 19.88 -23.99
N ILE A 56 5.63 19.40 -23.40
CA ILE A 56 6.00 17.99 -23.45
C ILE A 56 5.07 17.22 -22.51
N LYS A 57 4.52 16.10 -23.03
CA LYS A 57 3.67 15.16 -22.27
C LYS A 57 4.50 14.04 -21.64
N THR A 58 5.33 13.40 -22.46
CA THR A 58 6.13 12.23 -22.04
C THR A 58 7.50 12.26 -22.71
N ILE A 59 8.47 11.69 -22.00
CA ILE A 59 9.80 11.37 -22.52
C ILE A 59 10.08 9.92 -22.15
N GLU A 60 10.25 9.06 -23.15
CA GLU A 60 10.49 7.63 -22.96
C GLU A 60 11.77 7.20 -23.65
N SER A 61 12.61 6.42 -22.95
CA SER A 61 13.74 5.74 -23.60
C SER A 61 13.21 4.55 -24.42
N LYS A 62 13.63 4.46 -25.67
CA LYS A 62 13.28 3.34 -26.61
C LYS A 62 14.48 2.48 -26.96
N GLY A 63 15.61 2.70 -26.34
CA GLY A 63 16.86 1.96 -26.54
C GLY A 63 18.08 2.83 -26.24
N LEU A 64 19.26 2.34 -26.62
CA LEU A 64 20.52 3.06 -26.36
C LEU A 64 20.49 4.42 -27.11
N ASN A 65 20.44 5.52 -26.35
CA ASN A 65 20.42 6.89 -26.87
C ASN A 65 19.22 7.26 -27.77
N VAL A 66 18.15 6.44 -27.76
CA VAL A 66 16.92 6.72 -28.51
C VAL A 66 15.80 7.08 -27.56
N TYR A 67 15.18 8.22 -27.74
CA TYR A 67 14.09 8.73 -26.90
C TYR A 67 12.86 9.06 -27.76
N ARG A 68 11.69 8.68 -27.28
CA ARG A 68 10.42 9.16 -27.80
C ARG A 68 9.95 10.31 -26.93
N ILE A 69 9.75 11.48 -27.56
CA ILE A 69 9.18 12.67 -26.91
C ILE A 69 7.79 12.89 -27.50
N GLU A 70 6.77 12.88 -26.66
CA GLU A 70 5.42 13.27 -27.03
C GLU A 70 5.10 14.65 -26.49
N ALA A 71 4.50 15.49 -27.32
CA ALA A 71 4.15 16.84 -26.97
C ALA A 71 2.72 17.16 -27.41
N VAL A 72 2.15 18.18 -26.82
CA VAL A 72 0.85 18.75 -27.17
C VAL A 72 0.98 20.26 -27.34
N CYS A 73 0.16 20.81 -28.24
CA CYS A 73 0.11 22.25 -28.47
C CYS A 73 -1.33 22.75 -28.56
N ASP A 74 -1.47 24.08 -28.53
CA ASP A 74 -2.73 24.83 -28.71
C ASP A 74 -3.76 24.63 -27.60
N THR A 75 -5.04 24.73 -27.90
CA THR A 75 -6.18 24.80 -26.97
C THR A 75 -6.38 23.54 -26.13
N ASN A 76 -5.84 22.41 -26.55
CA ASN A 76 -5.98 21.13 -25.85
C ASN A 76 -4.90 20.87 -24.79
N LEU A 77 -3.94 21.77 -24.61
CA LEU A 77 -2.78 21.56 -23.75
C LEU A 77 -3.17 21.20 -22.32
N GLU A 78 -4.00 22.00 -21.67
CA GLU A 78 -4.40 21.75 -20.28
C GLU A 78 -5.16 20.46 -20.11
N ILE A 79 -6.05 20.13 -21.07
CA ILE A 79 -6.85 18.88 -21.05
C ILE A 79 -5.95 17.66 -21.16
N GLU A 80 -4.99 17.70 -22.07
CA GLU A 80 -4.07 16.57 -22.30
C GLU A 80 -3.10 16.39 -21.12
N LEU A 81 -2.56 17.45 -20.55
CA LEU A 81 -1.73 17.37 -19.36
C LEU A 81 -2.53 16.88 -18.15
N PHE A 82 -3.78 17.34 -17.99
CA PHE A 82 -4.66 16.88 -16.92
C PHE A 82 -4.96 15.38 -17.02
N LYS A 83 -5.18 14.83 -18.24
CA LYS A 83 -5.38 13.39 -18.43
C LYS A 83 -4.22 12.57 -17.89
N ILE A 84 -2.98 13.09 -18.00
CA ILE A 84 -1.78 12.39 -17.53
C ILE A 84 -1.71 12.37 -16.01
N ILE A 85 -2.04 13.48 -15.35
CA ILE A 85 -1.96 13.55 -13.88
C ILE A 85 -3.20 12.99 -13.17
N LYS A 86 -4.33 12.86 -13.86
CA LYS A 86 -5.59 12.40 -13.27
C LYS A 86 -5.44 11.10 -12.47
N PRO A 87 -4.79 10.02 -12.97
CA PRO A 87 -4.61 8.80 -12.19
C PRO A 87 -3.83 9.02 -10.89
N TYR A 88 -2.84 9.91 -10.89
CA TYR A 88 -2.06 10.26 -9.70
C TYR A 88 -2.89 11.06 -8.70
N ASN A 89 -3.73 11.98 -9.17
CA ASN A 89 -4.65 12.72 -8.32
C ASN A 89 -5.71 11.80 -7.69
N ASP A 90 -6.28 10.87 -8.48
CA ASP A 90 -7.24 9.88 -7.98
C ASP A 90 -6.60 9.00 -6.90
N GLU A 91 -5.36 8.57 -7.10
CA GLU A 91 -4.59 7.82 -6.10
C GLU A 91 -4.31 8.65 -4.85
N MET A 92 -3.92 9.92 -5.01
CA MET A 92 -3.66 10.83 -3.90
C MET A 92 -4.89 10.97 -3.00
N ILE A 93 -6.09 11.07 -3.57
CA ILE A 93 -7.35 11.12 -2.83
C ILE A 93 -7.56 9.83 -2.01
N LEU A 94 -7.26 8.67 -2.58
CA LEU A 94 -7.39 7.39 -1.88
C LEU A 94 -6.38 7.28 -0.73
N LEU A 95 -5.15 7.70 -0.96
CA LEU A 95 -4.09 7.74 0.05
C LEU A 95 -4.46 8.66 1.22
N LEU A 96 -5.00 9.84 0.95
CA LEU A 96 -5.47 10.75 2.00
C LEU A 96 -6.65 10.19 2.80
N LYS A 97 -7.57 9.50 2.15
CA LYS A 97 -8.66 8.80 2.85
C LYS A 97 -8.12 7.73 3.79
N LYS A 98 -7.12 6.95 3.32
CA LYS A 98 -6.42 5.96 4.15
C LYS A 98 -5.74 6.62 5.35
N ALA A 99 -5.01 7.70 5.14
CA ALA A 99 -4.32 8.43 6.20
C ALA A 99 -5.30 8.96 7.28
N LYS A 100 -6.40 9.58 6.84
CA LYS A 100 -7.45 10.07 7.74
C LYS A 100 -8.08 8.94 8.58
N LYS A 101 -8.26 7.75 7.97
CA LYS A 101 -8.74 6.58 8.70
C LYS A 101 -7.73 6.18 9.79
N ILE A 102 -6.43 6.05 9.45
CA ILE A 102 -5.39 5.68 10.41
C ILE A 102 -5.33 6.66 11.60
N VAL A 103 -5.36 7.97 11.33
CA VAL A 103 -5.33 8.99 12.41
C VAL A 103 -6.57 8.92 13.29
N ARG A 104 -7.75 8.68 12.71
CA ARG A 104 -8.98 8.51 13.47
C ARG A 104 -8.93 7.27 14.36
N ASP A 105 -8.57 6.11 13.77
CA ASP A 105 -8.51 4.83 14.48
C ASP A 105 -7.45 4.91 15.62
N ALA A 106 -6.30 5.54 15.36
CA ALA A 106 -5.29 5.81 16.40
C ALA A 106 -5.85 6.66 17.55
N LYS A 107 -6.62 7.71 17.25
CA LYS A 107 -7.23 8.56 18.26
C LYS A 107 -8.26 7.82 19.11
N GLU A 108 -9.03 6.92 18.52
CA GLU A 108 -9.97 6.03 19.22
C GLU A 108 -9.24 5.10 20.20
N ASP A 109 -8.02 4.66 19.86
CA ASP A 109 -7.14 3.88 20.72
C ASP A 109 -6.35 4.72 21.75
N GLY A 110 -6.54 6.03 21.78
CA GLY A 110 -5.82 6.95 22.66
C GLY A 110 -4.38 7.24 22.22
N ILE A 111 -4.07 7.01 20.93
CA ILE A 111 -2.76 7.24 20.32
C ILE A 111 -2.80 8.53 19.52
N ASP A 112 -1.92 9.47 19.84
CA ASP A 112 -1.78 10.70 19.09
C ASP A 112 -0.85 10.48 17.88
N LEU A 113 -1.41 10.71 16.69
CA LEU A 113 -0.70 10.68 15.40
C LEU A 113 -1.07 11.89 14.58
N ASN A 114 -0.06 12.50 14.01
CA ASN A 114 -0.21 13.63 13.11
C ASN A 114 0.35 13.31 11.74
N LEU A 115 -0.38 13.68 10.70
CA LEU A 115 0.10 13.67 9.33
C LEU A 115 0.01 15.09 8.78
N ASP A 116 1.16 15.71 8.60
CA ASP A 116 1.26 16.99 7.89
C ASP A 116 1.51 16.71 6.42
N VAL A 117 0.50 16.96 5.59
CA VAL A 117 0.54 16.75 4.14
C VAL A 117 0.16 18.04 3.44
N ASN A 118 1.12 18.59 2.76
CA ASN A 118 0.89 19.73 1.87
C ASN A 118 0.81 19.21 0.43
N ILE A 119 -0.36 19.33 -0.19
CA ILE A 119 -0.63 18.86 -1.55
C ILE A 119 -0.94 20.04 -2.43
N SER A 120 -0.21 20.13 -3.54
CA SER A 120 -0.54 21.09 -4.59
C SER A 120 -1.78 20.61 -5.37
N ASN A 121 -2.80 21.47 -5.45
CA ASN A 121 -3.98 21.24 -6.29
C ASN A 121 -3.90 22.00 -7.63
N GLU A 122 -2.72 22.46 -8.01
CA GLU A 122 -2.55 23.22 -9.24
C GLU A 122 -2.66 22.32 -10.48
N ARG A 123 -3.25 22.89 -11.53
CA ARG A 123 -3.28 22.22 -12.84
C ARG A 123 -1.90 22.27 -13.47
N PRO A 124 -1.43 21.17 -14.08
CA PRO A 124 -0.13 21.15 -14.73
C PRO A 124 -0.12 22.09 -15.95
N LYS A 125 0.94 22.85 -16.08
CA LYS A 125 1.19 23.77 -17.21
C LYS A 125 2.32 23.26 -18.09
N CYS A 126 3.19 22.41 -17.55
CA CYS A 126 4.37 21.89 -18.25
C CYS A 126 4.75 20.49 -17.78
N TYR A 127 5.73 19.90 -18.43
CA TYR A 127 6.24 18.57 -18.08
C TYR A 127 6.83 18.48 -16.67
N LYS A 128 7.42 19.56 -16.17
CA LYS A 128 7.95 19.62 -14.82
C LYS A 128 6.84 19.41 -13.78
N ASP A 129 5.70 20.05 -13.96
CA ASP A 129 4.55 19.90 -13.04
C ASP A 129 4.03 18.44 -13.01
N ILE A 130 4.08 17.75 -14.15
CA ILE A 130 3.75 16.30 -14.22
C ILE A 130 4.74 15.48 -13.37
N LEU A 131 6.03 15.78 -13.45
CA LEU A 131 7.05 15.07 -12.68
C LEU A 131 6.92 15.36 -11.19
N GLU A 132 6.65 16.60 -10.81
CA GLU A 132 6.41 17.01 -9.43
C GLU A 132 5.21 16.29 -8.84
N ASN A 133 4.08 16.22 -9.55
CA ASN A 133 2.89 15.49 -9.12
C ASN A 133 3.17 13.99 -8.90
N LYS A 134 3.95 13.36 -9.78
CA LYS A 134 4.38 11.97 -9.60
C LYS A 134 5.23 11.77 -8.35
N GLU A 135 6.15 12.68 -8.08
CA GLU A 135 7.02 12.60 -6.88
C GLU A 135 6.25 12.91 -5.59
N GLU A 136 5.25 13.81 -5.63
CA GLU A 136 4.33 14.06 -4.52
C GLU A 136 3.58 12.78 -4.12
N VAL A 137 2.98 12.07 -5.09
CA VAL A 137 2.29 10.80 -4.82
C VAL A 137 3.24 9.76 -4.22
N LYS A 138 4.44 9.63 -4.76
CA LYS A 138 5.46 8.70 -4.24
C LYS A 138 5.88 9.05 -2.81
N THR A 139 6.03 10.33 -2.52
CA THR A 139 6.35 10.83 -1.17
C THR A 139 5.19 10.54 -0.21
N LEU A 140 3.96 10.82 -0.62
CA LEU A 140 2.76 10.55 0.18
C LEU A 140 2.61 9.06 0.50
N ARG A 141 2.88 8.15 -0.45
CA ARG A 141 2.88 6.70 -0.19
C ARG A 141 3.85 6.33 0.94
N LYS A 142 5.06 6.89 0.93
CA LYS A 142 6.07 6.65 1.98
C LYS A 142 5.63 7.20 3.32
N GLN A 143 5.08 8.42 3.35
CA GLN A 143 4.59 9.04 4.58
C GLN A 143 3.47 8.22 5.21
N ILE A 144 2.51 7.74 4.42
CA ILE A 144 1.41 6.92 4.90
C ILE A 144 1.88 5.54 5.37
N ALA A 145 2.84 4.92 4.68
CA ALA A 145 3.43 3.66 5.14
C ALA A 145 4.15 3.82 6.49
N ASN A 146 4.85 4.93 6.69
CA ASN A 146 5.48 5.25 7.97
C ASN A 146 4.45 5.52 9.07
N LEU A 147 3.39 6.27 8.77
CA LEU A 147 2.30 6.54 9.68
C LEU A 147 1.61 5.23 10.14
N GLU A 148 1.35 4.32 9.20
CA GLU A 148 0.76 3.01 9.48
C GLU A 148 1.67 2.16 10.36
N LYS A 149 2.98 2.21 10.13
CA LYS A 149 3.96 1.54 10.97
C LYS A 149 4.01 2.14 12.37
N GLU A 150 4.08 3.46 12.49
CA GLU A 150 4.09 4.17 13.77
C GLU A 150 2.85 3.84 14.61
N TYR A 151 1.67 3.81 13.98
CA TYR A 151 0.43 3.42 14.64
C TYR A 151 0.52 2.01 15.22
N LYS A 152 0.97 1.03 14.40
CA LYS A 152 1.14 -0.36 14.85
C LYS A 152 2.12 -0.50 15.99
N ASP A 153 3.25 0.19 15.93
CA ASP A 153 4.29 0.14 16.96
C ASP A 153 3.78 0.75 18.28
N LYS A 154 3.08 1.88 18.23
CA LYS A 154 2.47 2.52 19.41
C LYS A 154 1.34 1.67 20.00
N LEU A 155 0.48 1.09 19.16
CA LEU A 155 -0.59 0.20 19.60
C LEU A 155 -0.04 -1.06 20.28
N ALA A 156 1.02 -1.65 19.74
CA ALA A 156 1.71 -2.79 20.33
C ALA A 156 2.27 -2.44 21.72
N SER A 157 2.95 -1.30 21.82
CA SER A 157 3.51 -0.82 23.11
C SER A 157 2.40 -0.55 24.15
N LEU A 158 1.30 0.07 23.72
CA LEU A 158 0.14 0.33 24.58
C LEU A 158 -0.50 -0.98 25.06
N THR A 159 -0.66 -1.96 24.16
CA THR A 159 -1.22 -3.27 24.49
C THR A 159 -0.37 -4.00 25.53
N LEU A 160 0.95 -3.99 25.36
CA LEU A 160 1.87 -4.63 26.30
C LEU A 160 1.95 -3.90 27.64
N SER A 161 1.84 -2.58 27.66
CA SER A 161 1.84 -1.81 28.91
C SER A 161 0.64 -2.11 29.81
N LYS A 162 -0.47 -2.59 29.25
CA LYS A 162 -1.70 -2.97 29.96
C LYS A 162 -1.69 -4.41 30.46
N THR A 163 -0.55 -5.14 30.44
CA THR A 163 -0.48 -6.55 30.85
C THR A 163 -1.04 -6.77 32.27
N ASP A 164 -0.70 -5.90 33.23
CA ASP A 164 -1.18 -6.04 34.62
C ASP A 164 -2.70 -5.83 34.75
N SER A 165 -3.24 -4.86 34.01
CA SER A 165 -4.69 -4.66 33.93
C SER A 165 -5.43 -5.86 33.32
N TYR A 166 -4.86 -6.50 32.30
CA TYR A 166 -5.46 -7.72 31.73
C TYR A 166 -5.35 -8.90 32.72
N LEU A 167 -4.32 -8.95 33.55
CA LEU A 167 -4.19 -9.98 34.57
C LEU A 167 -5.28 -9.88 35.65
N GLU A 168 -5.76 -8.66 35.95
CA GLU A 168 -6.88 -8.45 36.88
C GLU A 168 -8.22 -8.97 36.34
N GLU A 169 -8.35 -9.14 35.01
CA GLU A 169 -9.54 -9.67 34.34
C GLU A 169 -9.60 -11.22 34.33
N LYS A 170 -8.67 -11.88 35.00
CA LYS A 170 -8.63 -13.35 35.03
C LYS A 170 -9.86 -13.90 35.74
N THR A 171 -10.36 -15.01 35.26
CA THR A 171 -11.47 -15.78 35.80
C THR A 171 -10.97 -17.13 36.32
N SER A 172 -11.73 -17.79 37.18
CA SER A 172 -11.42 -19.16 37.60
C SER A 172 -11.88 -20.13 36.52
N GLY A 173 -10.99 -21.03 36.16
CA GLY A 173 -11.27 -22.09 35.17
C GLY A 173 -11.08 -23.47 35.77
N ILE A 174 -11.47 -24.50 34.99
CA ILE A 174 -11.38 -25.93 35.37
C ILE A 174 -9.94 -26.33 35.71
N TYR A 175 -8.97 -25.70 35.02
CA TYR A 175 -7.55 -26.04 35.06
C TYR A 175 -6.68 -25.00 35.79
N GLY A 176 -7.26 -23.92 36.30
CA GLY A 176 -6.56 -22.79 36.91
C GLY A 176 -7.13 -21.45 36.43
N ASP A 177 -6.36 -20.40 36.52
CA ASP A 177 -6.77 -19.06 36.08
C ASP A 177 -6.92 -18.98 34.54
N VAL A 178 -7.91 -18.26 34.08
CA VAL A 178 -8.22 -18.15 32.63
C VAL A 178 -8.31 -16.69 32.21
N ILE A 179 -7.70 -16.35 31.08
CA ILE A 179 -7.88 -15.07 30.42
C ILE A 179 -8.33 -15.34 28.96
N ILE A 180 -9.54 -14.89 28.61
CA ILE A 180 -10.03 -14.86 27.22
C ILE A 180 -10.29 -13.42 26.87
N LYS A 181 -9.54 -12.91 25.87
CA LYS A 181 -9.68 -11.51 25.46
C LYS A 181 -9.69 -11.33 23.95
N VAL A 182 -10.58 -10.44 23.49
CA VAL A 182 -10.70 -10.06 22.09
C VAL A 182 -10.03 -8.70 21.89
N PHE A 183 -9.18 -8.61 20.88
CA PHE A 183 -8.51 -7.41 20.40
C PHE A 183 -8.97 -7.08 18.99
N ASN A 184 -8.84 -5.82 18.60
CA ASN A 184 -9.08 -5.36 17.25
C ASN A 184 -7.76 -4.88 16.64
N ASP A 185 -7.50 -5.25 15.38
CA ASP A 185 -6.36 -4.80 14.57
C ASP A 185 -4.97 -4.89 15.21
N THR A 186 -4.82 -5.72 16.26
CA THR A 186 -3.56 -5.93 16.95
C THR A 186 -2.67 -6.91 16.19
N ASP A 187 -1.36 -6.65 16.17
CA ASP A 187 -0.41 -7.55 15.52
C ASP A 187 -0.31 -8.90 16.26
N ILE A 188 -0.21 -9.99 15.50
CA ILE A 188 -0.14 -11.34 16.04
C ILE A 188 1.10 -11.58 16.92
N ASN A 189 2.23 -10.92 16.62
CA ASN A 189 3.44 -11.05 17.42
C ASN A 189 3.28 -10.33 18.76
N THR A 190 2.58 -9.20 18.79
CA THR A 190 2.19 -8.50 20.02
C THR A 190 1.33 -9.39 20.91
N LEU A 191 0.34 -10.10 20.34
CA LEU A 191 -0.50 -11.05 21.10
C LEU A 191 0.30 -12.24 21.62
N LYS A 192 1.28 -12.75 20.86
CA LYS A 192 2.18 -13.81 21.34
C LYS A 192 3.03 -13.35 22.54
N GLN A 193 3.57 -12.15 22.46
CA GLN A 193 4.33 -11.55 23.58
C GLN A 193 3.44 -11.33 24.78
N LEU A 194 2.23 -10.79 24.58
CA LEU A 194 1.25 -10.58 25.65
C LEU A 194 0.84 -11.91 26.31
N ALA A 195 0.50 -12.94 25.52
CA ALA A 195 0.18 -14.25 26.06
C ALA A 195 1.32 -14.84 26.89
N GLY A 196 2.58 -14.66 26.42
CA GLY A 196 3.78 -15.03 27.17
C GLY A 196 3.90 -14.28 28.48
N SER A 197 3.72 -12.96 28.47
CA SER A 197 3.82 -12.12 29.67
C SER A 197 2.72 -12.43 30.69
N LEU A 198 1.49 -12.69 30.23
CA LEU A 198 0.38 -13.05 31.10
C LEU A 198 0.63 -14.40 31.78
N ILE A 199 0.97 -15.46 31.03
CA ILE A 199 1.25 -16.78 31.58
C ILE A 199 2.41 -16.76 32.59
N ASN A 200 3.47 -15.98 32.32
CA ASN A 200 4.60 -15.88 33.23
C ASN A 200 4.26 -15.18 34.59
N LYS A 201 3.12 -14.46 34.65
CA LYS A 201 2.62 -13.81 35.86
C LYS A 201 1.49 -14.60 36.54
N MET A 202 1.06 -15.71 35.96
CA MET A 202 0.07 -16.63 36.51
C MET A 202 0.78 -17.85 37.10
N ASP A 203 0.34 -18.30 38.26
CA ASP A 203 0.88 -19.54 38.85
C ASP A 203 0.49 -20.75 38.01
N LYS A 204 -0.78 -20.85 37.60
CA LYS A 204 -1.31 -21.90 36.76
C LYS A 204 -2.52 -21.39 35.99
N GLY A 205 -2.51 -21.49 34.65
CA GLY A 205 -3.63 -20.98 33.86
C GLY A 205 -3.51 -21.12 32.36
N ILE A 206 -4.55 -20.63 31.69
CA ILE A 206 -4.72 -20.64 30.23
C ILE A 206 -5.04 -19.23 29.77
N VAL A 207 -4.36 -18.79 28.71
CA VAL A 207 -4.60 -17.52 28.03
C VAL A 207 -5.03 -17.80 26.60
N LEU A 208 -6.18 -17.28 26.19
CA LEU A 208 -6.67 -17.25 24.83
C LEU A 208 -6.87 -15.81 24.38
N LEU A 209 -6.08 -15.36 23.42
CA LEU A 209 -6.18 -14.04 22.82
C LEU A 209 -6.70 -14.18 21.39
N ILE A 210 -7.73 -13.41 21.07
CA ILE A 210 -8.39 -13.40 19.76
C ILE A 210 -8.20 -12.02 19.15
N ASN A 211 -7.70 -11.93 17.94
CA ASN A 211 -7.64 -10.68 17.19
C ASN A 211 -8.68 -10.69 16.08
N LYS A 212 -9.56 -9.70 16.08
CA LYS A 212 -10.50 -9.44 15.00
C LYS A 212 -9.93 -8.37 14.09
N LYS A 213 -9.81 -8.68 12.82
CA LYS A 213 -9.32 -7.74 11.80
C LYS A 213 -10.18 -7.86 10.56
N ASP A 214 -10.83 -6.75 10.15
CA ASP A 214 -11.71 -6.70 8.97
C ASP A 214 -12.54 -8.00 8.79
N ASN A 215 -12.11 -8.89 7.89
CA ASN A 215 -12.75 -10.17 7.55
C ASN A 215 -11.97 -11.38 8.04
N SER A 216 -11.19 -11.27 9.10
CA SER A 216 -10.41 -12.38 9.63
C SER A 216 -10.31 -12.38 11.15
N LEU A 217 -10.19 -13.58 11.70
CA LEU A 217 -9.88 -13.82 13.11
C LEU A 217 -8.52 -14.49 13.20
N ASN A 218 -7.70 -14.04 14.16
CA ASN A 218 -6.45 -14.72 14.52
C ASN A 218 -6.51 -15.11 15.99
N PHE A 219 -5.95 -16.25 16.32
CA PHE A 219 -5.99 -16.87 17.63
C PHE A 219 -4.57 -17.11 18.13
N VAL A 220 -4.33 -16.79 19.38
CA VAL A 220 -3.13 -17.18 20.11
C VAL A 220 -3.57 -17.77 21.45
N ALA A 221 -3.14 -18.98 21.75
CA ALA A 221 -3.35 -19.59 23.05
C ALA A 221 -2.05 -20.08 23.65
N LYS A 222 -1.94 -19.90 24.96
CA LYS A 222 -0.81 -20.36 25.75
C LYS A 222 -1.31 -20.87 27.11
N GLU A 223 -0.67 -21.94 27.63
CA GLU A 223 -0.94 -22.46 28.95
C GLU A 223 0.34 -22.55 29.77
N SER A 224 0.19 -22.67 31.08
CA SER A 224 1.26 -22.98 32.02
C SER A 224 1.81 -24.38 31.78
N LEU A 225 3.10 -24.57 31.99
CA LEU A 225 3.77 -25.86 31.74
C LEU A 225 3.18 -27.01 32.56
N GLU A 226 2.65 -26.73 33.74
CA GLU A 226 1.99 -27.67 34.65
C GLU A 226 0.72 -28.29 34.07
N LEU A 227 0.14 -27.67 33.03
CA LEU A 227 -1.09 -28.14 32.38
C LEU A 227 -0.84 -29.07 31.20
N LYS A 228 0.40 -29.23 30.75
CA LYS A 228 0.77 -29.94 29.51
C LYS A 228 0.19 -31.32 29.37
N GLU A 229 0.03 -32.06 30.49
CA GLU A 229 -0.52 -33.42 30.50
C GLU A 229 -2.06 -33.46 30.74
N VAL A 230 -2.65 -32.28 31.05
CA VAL A 230 -4.06 -32.16 31.50
C VAL A 230 -4.92 -31.46 30.46
N PHE A 231 -4.34 -30.46 29.76
CA PHE A 231 -5.03 -29.70 28.73
C PHE A 231 -4.13 -29.58 27.48
N ASN A 232 -4.71 -29.16 26.35
CA ASN A 232 -3.97 -29.01 25.11
C ASN A 232 -4.51 -27.81 24.33
N VAL A 233 -3.82 -26.67 24.43
CA VAL A 233 -4.21 -25.45 23.68
C VAL A 233 -4.09 -25.66 22.15
N GLY A 234 -3.29 -26.62 21.68
CA GLY A 234 -3.21 -26.97 20.25
C GLY A 234 -4.54 -27.49 19.72
N ASP A 235 -5.21 -28.37 20.48
CA ASP A 235 -6.53 -28.90 20.13
C ASP A 235 -7.61 -27.83 20.26
N LEU A 236 -7.55 -26.97 21.27
CA LEU A 236 -8.45 -25.82 21.41
C LEU A 236 -8.36 -24.94 20.15
N ILE A 237 -7.16 -24.48 19.80
CA ILE A 237 -6.94 -23.62 18.63
C ILE A 237 -7.37 -24.29 17.33
N LYS A 238 -7.07 -25.58 17.15
CA LYS A 238 -7.50 -26.34 15.98
C LYS A 238 -9.02 -26.35 15.81
N ASN A 239 -9.77 -26.52 16.91
CA ASN A 239 -11.22 -26.54 16.89
C ASN A 239 -11.83 -25.16 16.65
N ILE A 240 -11.38 -24.10 17.35
CA ILE A 240 -11.90 -22.75 17.14
C ILE A 240 -11.55 -22.21 15.75
N SER A 241 -10.38 -22.57 15.21
CA SER A 241 -10.02 -22.21 13.84
C SER A 241 -10.94 -22.85 12.80
N LYS A 242 -11.36 -24.11 13.00
CA LYS A 242 -12.35 -24.77 12.14
C LYS A 242 -13.72 -24.09 12.22
N ILE A 243 -14.15 -23.67 13.41
CA ILE A 243 -15.39 -22.89 13.59
C ILE A 243 -15.31 -21.60 12.77
N ALA A 244 -14.14 -20.95 12.73
CA ALA A 244 -13.89 -19.73 11.97
C ALA A 244 -13.65 -19.95 10.47
N ASP A 245 -13.91 -21.14 9.93
CA ASP A 245 -13.62 -21.53 8.55
C ASP A 245 -12.13 -21.33 8.18
N GLY A 246 -11.23 -21.76 9.07
CA GLY A 246 -9.80 -21.61 8.94
C GLY A 246 -8.99 -22.78 9.47
N ASN A 247 -7.74 -22.53 9.77
CA ASN A 247 -6.77 -23.51 10.23
C ASN A 247 -5.95 -23.00 11.42
N GLY A 248 -5.54 -23.91 12.27
CA GLY A 248 -4.68 -23.62 13.40
C GLY A 248 -4.18 -24.89 14.08
N GLY A 249 -3.29 -24.68 15.04
CA GLY A 249 -2.69 -25.75 15.84
C GLY A 249 -1.40 -25.26 16.49
N GLY A 250 -0.70 -26.20 17.10
CA GLY A 250 0.54 -25.92 17.81
C GLY A 250 0.91 -27.10 18.72
N SER A 251 1.73 -26.84 19.72
CA SER A 251 2.02 -27.77 20.81
C SER A 251 0.92 -27.72 21.88
N ALA A 252 0.99 -28.60 22.88
CA ALA A 252 0.09 -28.54 24.00
C ALA A 252 0.11 -27.19 24.73
N PHE A 253 1.28 -26.60 24.90
CA PHE A 253 1.48 -25.38 25.70
C PHE A 253 1.43 -24.07 24.94
N PHE A 254 1.51 -24.09 23.58
CA PHE A 254 1.44 -22.91 22.73
C PHE A 254 0.85 -23.25 21.38
N ALA A 255 -0.18 -22.52 20.97
CA ALA A 255 -0.81 -22.68 19.67
C ALA A 255 -1.25 -21.35 19.07
N GLN A 256 -1.39 -21.33 17.76
CA GLN A 256 -1.90 -20.21 17.00
C GLN A 256 -2.76 -20.69 15.82
N GLY A 257 -3.67 -19.85 15.39
CA GLY A 257 -4.54 -20.17 14.26
C GLY A 257 -5.26 -18.94 13.75
N GLY A 258 -6.19 -19.15 12.83
CA GLY A 258 -7.03 -18.09 12.31
C GLY A 258 -8.12 -18.66 11.43
N GLY A 259 -9.04 -17.76 11.02
CA GLY A 259 -10.11 -18.06 10.10
C GLY A 259 -10.68 -16.79 9.48
N THR A 260 -11.55 -16.96 8.49
CA THR A 260 -12.13 -15.85 7.71
C THR A 260 -13.56 -15.50 8.10
N ASN A 261 -14.18 -16.29 8.98
CA ASN A 261 -15.58 -16.09 9.37
C ASN A 261 -15.66 -15.34 10.71
N VAL A 262 -15.69 -14.01 10.62
CA VAL A 262 -15.77 -13.12 11.79
C VAL A 262 -17.14 -13.18 12.51
N ASP A 263 -18.20 -13.57 11.82
CA ASP A 263 -19.56 -13.64 12.37
C ASP A 263 -19.71 -14.78 13.40
N LYS A 264 -18.78 -15.75 13.38
CA LYS A 264 -18.77 -16.86 14.34
C LYS A 264 -18.01 -16.56 15.64
N LEU A 265 -17.60 -15.32 15.87
CA LEU A 265 -16.83 -14.94 17.07
C LEU A 265 -17.53 -15.36 18.37
N ASP A 266 -18.83 -15.10 18.51
CA ASP A 266 -19.60 -15.46 19.72
C ASP A 266 -19.67 -16.98 19.94
N MET A 267 -19.82 -17.74 18.86
CA MET A 267 -19.78 -19.20 18.89
C MET A 267 -18.41 -19.71 19.34
N ILE A 268 -17.33 -19.07 18.86
CA ILE A 268 -15.95 -19.40 19.24
C ILE A 268 -15.73 -19.12 20.75
N LEU A 269 -16.17 -17.95 21.21
CA LEU A 269 -16.08 -17.58 22.64
C LEU A 269 -16.86 -18.56 23.52
N THR A 270 -18.09 -18.91 23.16
CA THR A 270 -18.91 -19.88 23.87
C THR A 270 -18.23 -21.25 23.90
N TYR A 271 -17.71 -21.73 22.76
CA TYR A 271 -16.98 -23.00 22.70
C TYR A 271 -15.72 -22.99 23.58
N ALA A 272 -14.94 -21.89 23.51
CA ALA A 272 -13.70 -21.80 24.31
C ALA A 272 -13.99 -21.76 25.81
N LYS A 273 -14.97 -20.94 26.24
CA LYS A 273 -15.41 -20.87 27.64
C LYS A 273 -15.86 -22.23 28.18
N GLY A 274 -16.74 -22.92 27.48
CA GLY A 274 -17.21 -24.24 27.86
C GLY A 274 -16.13 -25.34 27.90
N LYS A 275 -14.89 -25.04 27.41
CA LYS A 275 -13.74 -25.95 27.50
C LYS A 275 -12.79 -25.63 28.64
N ILE A 276 -12.70 -24.39 29.07
CA ILE A 276 -11.65 -23.92 29.97
C ILE A 276 -12.16 -23.13 31.19
N GLU A 277 -13.35 -22.57 31.17
CA GLU A 277 -13.96 -21.87 32.32
C GLU A 277 -14.84 -22.82 33.17
N ILE A 278 -15.03 -22.49 34.42
CA ILE A 278 -16.06 -23.08 35.29
C ILE A 278 -17.35 -22.32 35.00
N GLU A 279 -18.45 -23.03 34.78
CA GLU A 279 -19.80 -22.45 34.64
C GLU A 279 -20.27 -21.76 35.94
#